data_4affaddde0a587b9e7a9a9280012a615
#
_entry.id   4affaddde0a587b9e7a9a9280012a615
#
_cell.length_a   1.000
_cell.length_b   1.000
_cell.length_c   1.000
_cell.angle_alpha   90.00
_cell.angle_beta   90.00
_cell.angle_gamma   90.00
#
_symmetry.space_group_name_H-M   'P 1'
#
loop_
_entity.id
_entity.type
_entity.pdbx_description
1 polymer ?
#
loop_
_entity_poly.entity_id
_entity_poly.type
_entity_poly.pdbx_seq_one_letter_code
_entity_poly.pdbx_strand_id
1 'polypeptide(L)'
;LAKKAKLPLYQLLGGKTSDKIPVYGYGMMLQKNSVEELCELFKKEANQIKEKNFKAMKMKIGLGPKEDLKLVSAVRETIGNKFKLMVDANHAYNKNDALYVGKGLDEMEIYWFEEPVAPEDYDGYKELKEKLKVNIAGGEAEFTKYGWNQLIKKNCIDIAQPEVCGLGGITEYLKVSA
;
A
#
# COMPACT_ATOMS: atom_id res chain seq x y z
N LEU A 1 1.91 29.00 10.04
CA LEU A 1 0.77 29.87 9.70
C LEU A 1 -0.48 29.45 10.46
N ALA A 2 -0.94 28.18 10.35
CA ALA A 2 -2.17 27.72 11.04
C ALA A 2 -2.12 27.94 12.57
N LYS A 3 -1.00 27.57 13.23
CA LYS A 3 -0.80 27.83 14.66
C LYS A 3 -0.87 29.33 15.01
N LYS A 4 -0.29 30.20 14.17
CA LYS A 4 -0.34 31.65 14.35
C LYS A 4 -1.76 32.20 14.18
N ALA A 5 -2.52 31.66 13.23
CA ALA A 5 -3.91 32.01 13.00
C ALA A 5 -4.89 31.37 13.99
N LYS A 6 -4.41 30.47 14.88
CA LYS A 6 -5.23 29.65 15.82
C LYS A 6 -6.31 28.86 15.07
N LEU A 7 -6.01 28.37 13.88
CA LEU A 7 -6.89 27.57 13.06
C LEU A 7 -6.34 26.14 12.90
N PRO A 8 -7.21 25.13 12.82
CA PRO A 8 -6.83 23.82 12.33
C PRO A 8 -6.24 23.92 10.92
N LEU A 9 -5.25 23.07 10.60
CA LEU A 9 -4.57 23.13 9.31
C LEU A 9 -5.53 22.99 8.11
N TYR A 10 -6.50 22.08 8.20
CA TYR A 10 -7.48 21.87 7.13
C TYR A 10 -8.31 23.13 6.82
N GLN A 11 -8.62 23.95 7.83
CA GLN A 11 -9.32 25.22 7.62
C GLN A 11 -8.45 26.24 6.87
N LEU A 12 -7.16 26.32 7.22
CA LEU A 12 -6.21 27.17 6.49
C LEU A 12 -6.06 26.75 5.03
N LEU A 13 -6.23 25.45 4.73
CA LEU A 13 -6.10 24.87 3.40
C LEU A 13 -7.41 24.86 2.58
N GLY A 14 -8.45 25.54 3.05
CA GLY A 14 -9.70 25.68 2.30
C GLY A 14 -10.90 24.93 2.88
N GLY A 15 -10.74 24.29 4.03
CA GLY A 15 -11.81 23.58 4.73
C GLY A 15 -11.78 22.08 4.55
N LYS A 16 -12.78 21.41 5.10
CA LYS A 16 -12.92 19.95 5.02
C LYS A 16 -13.96 19.56 3.97
N THR A 17 -13.72 18.48 3.28
CA THR A 17 -14.67 17.88 2.33
C THR A 17 -15.48 16.75 2.96
N SER A 18 -15.01 16.19 4.09
CA SER A 18 -15.69 15.12 4.82
C SER A 18 -15.41 15.20 6.32
N ASP A 19 -16.38 14.79 7.12
CA ASP A 19 -16.24 14.67 8.59
C ASP A 19 -15.53 13.37 9.00
N LYS A 20 -15.54 12.35 8.12
CA LYS A 20 -14.96 11.04 8.38
C LYS A 20 -14.14 10.60 7.17
N ILE A 21 -12.97 10.05 7.43
CA ILE A 21 -12.08 9.49 6.43
C ILE A 21 -12.00 7.98 6.65
N PRO A 22 -12.22 7.16 5.60
CA PRO A 22 -12.01 5.72 5.68
C PRO A 22 -10.56 5.41 6.06
N VAL A 23 -10.39 4.46 6.97
CA VAL A 23 -9.07 3.98 7.40
C VAL A 23 -9.01 2.45 7.34
N TYR A 24 -7.81 1.91 7.26
CA TYR A 24 -7.56 0.48 7.33
C TYR A 24 -6.70 0.13 8.55
N GLY A 25 -6.80 -1.11 9.03
CA GLY A 25 -5.92 -1.65 10.04
C GLY A 25 -4.55 -1.95 9.44
N TYR A 26 -3.51 -1.70 10.20
CA TYR A 26 -2.13 -1.98 9.83
C TYR A 26 -1.47 -2.85 10.89
N GLY A 27 -0.66 -3.80 10.45
CA GLY A 27 0.06 -4.74 11.29
C GLY A 27 0.75 -5.79 10.42
N MET A 28 0.94 -6.99 10.96
CA MET A 28 1.51 -8.13 10.23
C MET A 28 2.87 -7.77 9.61
N MET A 29 3.75 -7.28 10.48
CA MET A 29 5.13 -6.92 10.12
C MET A 29 6.00 -8.16 10.04
N LEU A 30 6.83 -8.24 9.02
CA LEU A 30 7.82 -9.32 8.88
C LEU A 30 8.81 -9.29 10.06
N GLN A 31 9.04 -10.43 10.65
CA GLN A 31 9.94 -10.64 11.79
C GLN A 31 10.87 -11.81 11.50
N LYS A 32 11.89 -12.02 12.35
CA LYS A 32 12.80 -13.17 12.25
C LYS A 32 12.14 -14.43 12.81
N ASN A 33 11.22 -14.99 12.05
CA ASN A 33 10.46 -16.20 12.36
C ASN A 33 10.44 -17.13 11.14
N SER A 34 10.08 -18.39 11.33
CA SER A 34 9.72 -19.26 10.21
C SER A 34 8.44 -18.78 9.53
N VAL A 35 8.21 -19.19 8.29
CA VAL A 35 6.99 -18.84 7.56
C VAL A 35 5.73 -19.36 8.28
N GLU A 36 5.83 -20.54 8.87
CA GLU A 36 4.76 -21.16 9.65
C GLU A 36 4.39 -20.32 10.88
N GLU A 37 5.40 -19.86 11.63
CA GLU A 37 5.19 -18.99 12.79
C GLU A 37 4.60 -17.63 12.38
N LEU A 38 5.05 -17.06 11.25
CA LEU A 38 4.50 -15.84 10.71
C LEU A 38 3.04 -16.02 10.27
N CYS A 39 2.67 -17.16 9.66
CA CYS A 39 1.29 -17.45 9.32
C CYS A 39 0.40 -17.40 10.56
N GLU A 40 0.79 -18.06 11.64
CA GLU A 40 -0.01 -18.06 12.88
C GLU A 40 -0.08 -16.66 13.53
N LEU A 41 1.04 -15.94 13.55
CA LEU A 41 1.07 -14.56 14.05
C LEU A 41 0.14 -13.66 13.25
N PHE A 42 0.22 -13.69 11.92
CA PHE A 42 -0.57 -12.85 11.03
C PHE A 42 -2.05 -13.18 11.09
N LYS A 43 -2.45 -14.44 11.19
CA LYS A 43 -3.84 -14.85 11.45
C LYS A 43 -4.38 -14.23 12.73
N LYS A 44 -3.59 -14.28 13.81
CA LYS A 44 -3.97 -13.68 15.10
C LYS A 44 -4.15 -12.17 14.99
N GLU A 45 -3.18 -11.47 14.40
CA GLU A 45 -3.27 -10.02 14.21
C GLU A 45 -4.43 -9.62 13.31
N ALA A 46 -4.67 -10.37 12.22
CA ALA A 46 -5.79 -10.14 11.32
C ALA A 46 -7.15 -10.24 12.03
N ASN A 47 -7.33 -11.24 12.91
CA ASN A 47 -8.53 -11.36 13.74
C ASN A 47 -8.69 -10.17 14.69
N GLN A 48 -7.62 -9.74 15.35
CA GLN A 48 -7.66 -8.55 16.22
C GLN A 48 -8.07 -7.28 15.46
N ILE A 49 -7.62 -7.11 14.20
CA ILE A 49 -8.02 -5.99 13.35
C ILE A 49 -9.52 -6.08 13.01
N LYS A 50 -10.03 -7.28 12.69
CA LYS A 50 -11.47 -7.50 12.46
C LYS A 50 -12.31 -7.17 13.69
N GLU A 51 -11.90 -7.61 14.88
CA GLU A 51 -12.58 -7.35 16.15
C GLU A 51 -12.69 -5.85 16.46
N LYS A 52 -11.72 -5.04 16.01
CA LYS A 52 -11.75 -3.58 16.08
C LYS A 52 -12.66 -2.91 15.04
N ASN A 53 -13.47 -3.68 14.31
CA ASN A 53 -14.40 -3.20 13.27
C ASN A 53 -13.77 -2.48 12.07
N PHE A 54 -12.47 -2.65 11.80
CA PHE A 54 -11.92 -2.23 10.53
C PHE A 54 -12.58 -3.00 9.37
N LYS A 55 -12.61 -2.38 8.19
CA LYS A 55 -13.19 -2.96 6.97
C LYS A 55 -12.13 -3.32 5.93
N ALA A 56 -10.90 -2.97 6.21
CA ALA A 56 -9.73 -3.23 5.40
C ALA A 56 -8.49 -3.37 6.28
N MET A 57 -7.48 -4.08 5.80
CA MET A 57 -6.19 -4.20 6.47
C MET A 57 -5.05 -4.34 5.47
N LYS A 58 -3.84 -3.94 5.87
CA LYS A 58 -2.61 -4.07 5.09
C LYS A 58 -1.61 -4.94 5.86
N MET A 59 -0.94 -5.86 5.16
CA MET A 59 0.12 -6.71 5.67
C MET A 59 1.41 -6.50 4.88
N LYS A 60 2.54 -6.77 5.51
CA LYS A 60 3.86 -6.76 4.84
C LYS A 60 4.15 -8.13 4.23
N ILE A 61 4.79 -8.09 3.05
CA ILE A 61 5.37 -9.23 2.34
C ILE A 61 6.78 -8.85 1.88
N GLY A 62 7.56 -9.79 1.35
CA GLY A 62 8.92 -9.52 0.87
C GLY A 62 9.96 -10.53 1.37
N LEU A 63 9.54 -11.71 1.82
CA LEU A 63 10.43 -12.83 2.16
C LEU A 63 10.88 -13.59 0.92
N GLY A 64 9.99 -13.68 -0.06
CA GLY A 64 10.16 -14.42 -1.30
C GLY A 64 8.81 -14.84 -1.88
N PRO A 65 8.75 -15.06 -3.22
CA PRO A 65 7.48 -15.24 -3.90
C PRO A 65 6.58 -16.35 -3.34
N LYS A 66 7.15 -17.49 -2.99
CA LYS A 66 6.37 -18.64 -2.48
C LYS A 66 5.94 -18.46 -1.02
N GLU A 67 6.85 -17.96 -0.22
CA GLU A 67 6.66 -17.69 1.21
C GLU A 67 5.56 -16.64 1.39
N ASP A 68 5.62 -15.59 0.60
CA ASP A 68 4.68 -14.48 0.67
C ASP A 68 3.28 -14.89 0.22
N LEU A 69 3.14 -15.66 -0.87
CA LEU A 69 1.84 -16.19 -1.27
C LEU A 69 1.23 -17.11 -0.19
N LYS A 70 2.07 -17.89 0.52
CA LYS A 70 1.60 -18.69 1.66
C LYS A 70 1.09 -17.82 2.82
N LEU A 71 1.82 -16.75 3.16
CA LEU A 71 1.40 -15.79 4.19
C LEU A 71 0.07 -15.11 3.81
N VAL A 72 -0.04 -14.62 2.58
CA VAL A 72 -1.25 -13.94 2.08
C VAL A 72 -2.45 -14.88 2.09
N SER A 73 -2.28 -16.13 1.62
CA SER A 73 -3.34 -17.15 1.66
C SER A 73 -3.83 -17.40 3.09
N ALA A 74 -2.92 -17.57 4.04
CA ALA A 74 -3.26 -17.79 5.44
C ALA A 74 -4.09 -16.65 6.05
N VAL A 75 -3.75 -15.42 5.73
CA VAL A 75 -4.52 -14.23 6.17
C VAL A 75 -5.86 -14.18 5.43
N ARG A 76 -5.89 -14.36 4.11
CA ARG A 76 -7.11 -14.34 3.30
C ARG A 76 -8.12 -15.36 3.78
N GLU A 77 -7.71 -16.59 4.04
CA GLU A 77 -8.57 -17.65 4.60
C GLU A 77 -9.15 -17.25 5.96
N THR A 78 -8.36 -16.59 6.81
CA THR A 78 -8.79 -16.12 8.13
C THR A 78 -9.83 -15.02 8.08
N ILE A 79 -9.67 -14.06 7.17
CA ILE A 79 -10.55 -12.89 7.12
C ILE A 79 -11.74 -13.04 6.17
N GLY A 80 -11.66 -13.99 5.23
CA GLY A 80 -12.67 -14.21 4.19
C GLY A 80 -12.58 -13.21 3.03
N ASN A 81 -13.21 -13.55 1.88
CA ASN A 81 -13.06 -12.80 0.62
C ASN A 81 -13.69 -11.39 0.64
N LYS A 82 -14.69 -11.15 1.49
CA LYS A 82 -15.37 -9.85 1.55
C LYS A 82 -14.56 -8.76 2.25
N PHE A 83 -13.51 -9.12 2.96
CA PHE A 83 -12.65 -8.16 3.66
C PHE A 83 -11.56 -7.63 2.73
N LYS A 84 -11.38 -6.33 2.65
CA LYS A 84 -10.34 -5.74 1.81
C LYS A 84 -8.96 -6.01 2.42
N LEU A 85 -8.16 -6.84 1.74
CA LEU A 85 -6.76 -7.10 2.10
C LEU A 85 -5.84 -6.40 1.11
N MET A 86 -4.84 -5.72 1.63
CA MET A 86 -3.78 -5.05 0.90
C MET A 86 -2.43 -5.66 1.30
N VAL A 87 -1.50 -5.67 0.38
CA VAL A 87 -0.14 -6.13 0.64
C VAL A 87 0.88 -5.06 0.25
N ASP A 88 1.99 -5.03 0.97
CA ASP A 88 3.08 -4.08 0.79
C ASP A 88 4.41 -4.81 0.80
N ALA A 89 5.11 -4.76 -0.31
CA ALA A 89 6.37 -5.45 -0.53
C ALA A 89 7.61 -4.61 -0.24
N ASN A 90 7.49 -3.30 -0.06
CA ASN A 90 8.62 -2.39 0.14
C ASN A 90 9.81 -2.70 -0.79
N HIS A 91 9.56 -2.74 -2.09
CA HIS A 91 10.54 -2.95 -3.17
C HIS A 91 11.23 -4.31 -3.17
N ALA A 92 10.66 -5.35 -2.54
CA ALA A 92 11.35 -6.62 -2.29
C ALA A 92 11.61 -7.45 -3.56
N TYR A 93 10.91 -7.19 -4.66
CA TYR A 93 10.98 -8.06 -5.82
C TYR A 93 11.69 -7.42 -7.02
N ASN A 94 12.26 -8.29 -7.86
CA ASN A 94 12.47 -7.97 -9.27
C ASN A 94 11.14 -8.09 -10.03
N LYS A 95 11.10 -7.59 -11.25
CA LYS A 95 9.88 -7.57 -12.06
C LYS A 95 9.26 -8.96 -12.31
N ASN A 96 10.07 -10.01 -12.50
CA ASN A 96 9.55 -11.35 -12.77
C ASN A 96 8.91 -11.96 -11.52
N ASP A 97 9.54 -11.79 -10.36
CA ASP A 97 9.01 -12.25 -9.08
C ASP A 97 7.74 -11.46 -8.71
N ALA A 98 7.75 -10.13 -8.92
CA ALA A 98 6.56 -9.29 -8.73
C ALA A 98 5.38 -9.74 -9.60
N LEU A 99 5.64 -10.09 -10.86
CA LEU A 99 4.60 -10.61 -11.74
C LEU A 99 4.07 -11.98 -11.29
N TYR A 100 4.96 -12.86 -10.82
CA TYR A 100 4.55 -14.15 -10.28
C TYR A 100 3.69 -13.99 -9.02
N VAL A 101 4.13 -13.17 -8.06
CA VAL A 101 3.38 -12.86 -6.84
C VAL A 101 2.05 -12.20 -7.21
N GLY A 102 2.06 -11.18 -8.08
CA GLY A 102 0.87 -10.45 -8.49
C GLY A 102 -0.24 -11.33 -9.08
N LYS A 103 0.11 -12.36 -9.86
CA LYS A 103 -0.87 -13.35 -10.36
C LYS A 103 -1.53 -14.13 -9.23
N GLY A 104 -0.76 -14.54 -8.21
CA GLY A 104 -1.34 -15.17 -7.02
C GLY A 104 -2.22 -14.21 -6.20
N LEU A 105 -1.85 -12.94 -6.15
CA LEU A 105 -2.66 -11.89 -5.51
C LEU A 105 -3.99 -11.65 -6.26
N ASP A 106 -3.98 -11.74 -7.60
CA ASP A 106 -5.19 -11.67 -8.43
C ASP A 106 -6.19 -12.78 -8.09
N GLU A 107 -5.69 -14.02 -7.92
CA GLU A 107 -6.52 -15.18 -7.56
C GLU A 107 -7.14 -15.04 -6.15
N MET A 108 -6.43 -14.37 -5.25
CA MET A 108 -6.87 -14.12 -3.88
C MET A 108 -7.67 -12.81 -3.72
N GLU A 109 -7.99 -12.12 -4.82
CA GLU A 109 -8.75 -10.86 -4.82
C GLU A 109 -8.16 -9.81 -3.88
N ILE A 110 -6.82 -9.61 -3.92
CA ILE A 110 -6.13 -8.60 -3.13
C ILE A 110 -6.47 -7.22 -3.69
N TYR A 111 -6.72 -6.26 -2.79
CA TYR A 111 -7.20 -4.94 -3.19
C TYR A 111 -6.10 -4.06 -3.80
N TRP A 112 -4.89 -4.07 -3.23
CA TRP A 112 -3.72 -3.48 -3.87
C TRP A 112 -2.42 -4.24 -3.54
N PHE A 113 -1.46 -4.09 -4.44
CA PHE A 113 -0.07 -4.53 -4.32
C PHE A 113 0.83 -3.28 -4.29
N GLU A 114 1.32 -2.94 -3.09
CA GLU A 114 2.12 -1.74 -2.83
C GLU A 114 3.60 -2.03 -3.01
N GLU A 115 4.28 -1.12 -3.71
CA GLU A 115 5.73 -1.11 -3.96
C GLU A 115 6.30 -2.48 -4.35
N PRO A 116 5.79 -3.10 -5.44
CA PRO A 116 6.25 -4.43 -5.86
C PRO A 116 7.71 -4.48 -6.27
N VAL A 117 8.23 -3.44 -6.92
CA VAL A 117 9.59 -3.33 -7.45
C VAL A 117 10.25 -2.03 -7.00
N ALA A 118 11.54 -1.85 -7.29
CA ALA A 118 12.29 -0.64 -6.95
C ALA A 118 11.56 0.63 -7.43
N PRO A 119 11.55 1.72 -6.64
CA PRO A 119 10.81 2.94 -6.96
C PRO A 119 11.18 3.55 -8.30
N GLU A 120 12.43 3.39 -8.74
CA GLU A 120 12.95 3.91 -10.00
C GLU A 120 12.56 3.06 -11.22
N ASP A 121 12.05 1.84 -11.02
CA ASP A 121 11.65 0.93 -12.10
C ASP A 121 10.23 1.26 -12.61
N TYR A 122 10.07 2.47 -13.15
CA TYR A 122 8.79 2.91 -13.72
C TYR A 122 8.26 2.00 -14.83
N ASP A 123 9.15 1.39 -15.60
CA ASP A 123 8.74 0.47 -16.68
C ASP A 123 8.26 -0.87 -16.09
N GLY A 124 8.86 -1.33 -15.00
CA GLY A 124 8.37 -2.47 -14.23
C GLY A 124 7.00 -2.22 -13.61
N TYR A 125 6.79 -1.07 -12.96
CA TYR A 125 5.48 -0.66 -12.44
C TYR A 125 4.42 -0.66 -13.55
N LYS A 126 4.70 -0.02 -14.69
CA LYS A 126 3.79 0.04 -15.83
C LYS A 126 3.44 -1.36 -16.35
N GLU A 127 4.44 -2.23 -16.53
CA GLU A 127 4.22 -3.59 -17.03
C GLU A 127 3.37 -4.42 -16.04
N LEU A 128 3.61 -4.30 -14.74
CA LEU A 128 2.81 -4.97 -13.72
C LEU A 128 1.36 -4.50 -13.75
N LYS A 129 1.13 -3.18 -13.82
CA LYS A 129 -0.20 -2.60 -13.93
C LYS A 129 -0.96 -3.05 -15.18
N GLU A 130 -0.27 -3.22 -16.31
CA GLU A 130 -0.88 -3.70 -17.57
C GLU A 130 -1.23 -5.19 -17.54
N LYS A 131 -0.51 -6.00 -16.76
CA LYS A 131 -0.63 -7.46 -16.76
C LYS A 131 -1.42 -8.04 -15.58
N LEU A 132 -1.63 -7.28 -14.53
CA LEU A 132 -2.28 -7.71 -13.31
C LEU A 132 -3.65 -7.05 -13.16
N LYS A 133 -4.55 -7.72 -12.42
CA LYS A 133 -5.87 -7.18 -12.04
C LYS A 133 -5.81 -6.44 -10.70
N VAL A 134 -4.90 -6.84 -9.82
CA VAL A 134 -4.67 -6.18 -8.54
C VAL A 134 -4.19 -4.75 -8.78
N ASN A 135 -4.76 -3.78 -8.07
CA ASN A 135 -4.32 -2.39 -8.20
C ASN A 135 -2.87 -2.25 -7.76
N ILE A 136 -2.06 -1.60 -8.57
CA ILE A 136 -0.68 -1.25 -8.20
C ILE A 136 -0.70 0.06 -7.41
N ALA A 137 -0.15 0.01 -6.21
CA ALA A 137 -0.04 1.16 -5.31
C ALA A 137 1.43 1.55 -5.10
N GLY A 138 1.69 2.83 -4.90
CA GLY A 138 3.04 3.30 -4.62
C GLY A 138 3.17 4.82 -4.64
N GLY A 139 4.40 5.27 -4.45
CA GLY A 139 4.77 6.67 -4.48
C GLY A 139 5.25 7.23 -3.14
N GLU A 140 5.28 6.44 -2.05
CA GLU A 140 5.82 6.93 -0.77
C GLU A 140 7.31 7.29 -0.86
N ALA A 141 8.05 6.65 -1.76
CA ALA A 141 9.46 6.93 -2.04
C ALA A 141 9.69 8.10 -3.01
N GLU A 142 8.65 8.67 -3.60
CA GLU A 142 8.79 9.77 -4.55
C GLU A 142 8.99 11.13 -3.88
N PHE A 143 9.98 11.87 -4.37
CA PHE A 143 10.28 13.22 -3.91
C PHE A 143 9.71 14.25 -4.88
N THR A 144 9.12 15.30 -4.33
CA THR A 144 8.59 16.44 -5.06
C THR A 144 7.58 16.11 -6.18
N LYS A 145 6.90 17.11 -6.69
CA LYS A 145 5.99 16.97 -7.84
C LYS A 145 6.67 16.44 -9.12
N TYR A 146 8.00 16.49 -9.21
CA TYR A 146 8.72 16.08 -10.42
C TYR A 146 8.82 14.55 -10.55
N GLY A 147 9.12 13.84 -9.45
CA GLY A 147 9.06 12.38 -9.39
C GLY A 147 7.63 11.88 -9.62
N TRP A 148 6.68 12.48 -8.92
CA TRP A 148 5.25 12.19 -9.09
C TRP A 148 4.75 12.37 -10.52
N ASN A 149 5.22 13.41 -11.22
CA ASN A 149 4.89 13.61 -12.63
C ASN A 149 5.38 12.45 -13.54
N GLN A 150 6.50 11.77 -13.18
CA GLN A 150 6.94 10.59 -13.91
C GLN A 150 6.00 9.40 -13.67
N LEU A 151 5.66 9.10 -12.42
CA LEU A 151 4.70 8.03 -12.07
C LEU A 151 3.37 8.20 -12.81
N ILE A 152 2.83 9.43 -12.79
CA ILE A 152 1.53 9.72 -13.41
C ILE A 152 1.62 9.66 -14.93
N LYS A 153 2.60 10.34 -15.56
CA LYS A 153 2.73 10.37 -17.03
C LYS A 153 3.00 9.00 -17.63
N LYS A 154 3.77 8.17 -16.95
CA LYS A 154 4.05 6.80 -17.39
C LYS A 154 2.93 5.82 -17.05
N ASN A 155 1.88 6.26 -16.34
CA ASN A 155 0.76 5.42 -15.91
C ASN A 155 1.19 4.21 -15.05
N CYS A 156 2.09 4.45 -14.08
CA CYS A 156 2.74 3.40 -13.30
C CYS A 156 1.84 2.81 -12.22
N ILE A 157 0.91 3.57 -11.66
CA ILE A 157 0.12 3.20 -10.48
C ILE A 157 -1.38 3.40 -10.69
N ASP A 158 -2.18 2.66 -9.93
CA ASP A 158 -3.64 2.82 -9.81
C ASP A 158 -3.99 3.62 -8.56
N ILE A 159 -3.20 3.46 -7.49
CA ILE A 159 -3.42 4.08 -6.19
C ILE A 159 -2.17 4.90 -5.83
N ALA A 160 -2.36 6.19 -5.72
CA ALA A 160 -1.31 7.15 -5.35
C ALA A 160 -1.18 7.23 -3.82
N GLN A 161 0.04 7.07 -3.31
CA GLN A 161 0.36 7.12 -1.89
C GLN A 161 1.43 8.19 -1.59
N PRO A 162 1.12 9.48 -1.79
CA PRO A 162 2.08 10.55 -1.50
C PRO A 162 2.32 10.67 0.01
N GLU A 163 3.58 10.66 0.42
CA GLU A 163 4.00 10.87 1.80
C GLU A 163 4.45 12.32 1.99
N VAL A 164 3.79 13.05 2.89
CA VAL A 164 3.96 14.50 3.04
C VAL A 164 5.37 14.91 3.48
N CYS A 165 6.06 14.08 4.28
CA CYS A 165 7.43 14.39 4.72
C CYS A 165 8.43 14.13 3.60
N GLY A 166 8.31 13.01 2.90
CA GLY A 166 9.14 12.65 1.74
C GLY A 166 9.01 13.64 0.59
N LEU A 167 7.80 14.13 0.32
CA LEU A 167 7.55 15.15 -0.70
C LEU A 167 8.21 16.51 -0.42
N GLY A 168 8.65 16.77 0.82
CA GLY A 168 9.18 18.07 1.21
C GLY A 168 8.15 19.01 1.85
N GLY A 169 7.03 18.47 2.29
CA GLY A 169 6.03 19.15 3.09
C GLY A 169 4.69 19.41 2.39
N ILE A 170 3.79 20.05 3.12
CA ILE A 170 2.39 20.26 2.74
C ILE A 170 2.23 21.00 1.41
N THR A 171 3.09 21.96 1.13
CA THR A 171 3.00 22.74 -0.13
C THR A 171 3.24 21.87 -1.36
N GLU A 172 4.22 20.97 -1.33
CA GLU A 172 4.46 20.03 -2.42
C GLU A 172 3.37 18.95 -2.48
N TYR A 173 2.90 18.48 -1.32
CA TYR A 173 1.78 17.53 -1.25
C TYR A 173 0.53 18.06 -1.97
N LEU A 174 0.15 19.33 -1.74
CA LEU A 174 -0.98 19.96 -2.41
C LEU A 174 -0.80 20.04 -3.92
N LYS A 175 0.44 20.30 -4.41
CA LYS A 175 0.72 20.31 -5.85
C LYS A 175 0.61 18.95 -6.51
N VAL A 176 0.96 17.88 -5.77
CA VAL A 176 0.81 16.50 -6.25
C VAL A 176 -0.65 16.08 -6.24
N SER A 177 -1.42 16.55 -5.26
CA SER A 177 -2.84 16.20 -5.10
C SER A 177 -3.76 16.91 -6.11
N ALA A 178 -3.30 18.01 -6.72
CA ALA A 178 -4.05 18.81 -7.71
C ALA A 178 -3.88 18.28 -9.12
#